data_127c64b5ca3cf4fef00a50575b849a96
#
_entry.id   127c64b5ca3cf4fef00a50575b849a96
#
_cell.length_a   1.000
_cell.length_b   1.000
_cell.length_c   1.000
_cell.angle_alpha   90.00
_cell.angle_beta   90.00
_cell.angle_gamma   90.00
#
_symmetry.space_group_name_H-M   'P 1'
#
loop_
_entity.id
_entity.type
_entity.pdbx_description
1 polymer ?
#
loop_
_entity_poly.entity_id
_entity_poly.type
_entity_poly.pdbx_seq_one_letter_code
_entity_poly.pdbx_strand_id
1 'polypeptide(L)' 'MATPVVPNQFMVGKNRIVHKPTTATFSFDKNLTTFKSINWGNAGEQLPSGTAYRKDDIIRVAQQLLGKLKR' A
#
# COMPACT_ATOMS: atom_id res chain seq x y z
N MET A 1 16.00 10.62 4.16
CA MET A 1 14.63 11.13 4.10
C MET A 1 13.73 10.15 3.42
N ALA A 2 12.54 9.95 3.96
CA ALA A 2 11.55 9.06 3.33
C ALA A 2 10.93 9.73 2.11
N THR A 3 10.70 8.95 1.06
CA THR A 3 10.00 9.43 -0.13
C THR A 3 8.50 9.47 0.17
N PRO A 4 7.80 10.54 -0.23
CA PRO A 4 6.35 10.61 0.01
C PRO A 4 5.59 9.48 -0.68
N VAL A 5 4.58 8.96 0.02
CA VAL A 5 3.68 7.94 -0.54
C VAL A 5 2.42 8.65 -1.05
N VAL A 6 2.10 8.44 -2.32
CA VAL A 6 0.94 9.08 -2.96
C VAL A 6 0.06 8.02 -3.61
N PRO A 7 -1.26 8.28 -3.75
CA PRO A 7 -2.19 7.26 -4.26
C PRO A 7 -1.87 6.73 -5.66
N ASN A 8 -1.28 7.54 -6.52
CA ASN A 8 -1.00 7.10 -7.90
C ASN A 8 0.14 6.09 -7.97
N GLN A 9 0.82 5.82 -6.88
CA GLN A 9 1.83 4.77 -6.80
C GLN A 9 1.22 3.38 -6.58
N PHE A 10 -0.08 3.32 -6.35
CA PHE A 10 -0.77 2.07 -6.02
C PHE A 10 -1.51 1.51 -7.22
N MET A 11 -1.55 0.17 -7.28
CA MET A 11 -2.38 -0.56 -8.23
C MET A 11 -3.50 -1.22 -7.44
N VAL A 12 -4.75 -0.92 -7.81
CA VAL A 12 -5.93 -1.43 -7.10
C VAL A 12 -6.53 -2.57 -7.91
N GLY A 13 -6.61 -3.75 -7.31
CA GLY A 13 -7.28 -4.90 -7.88
C GLY A 13 -8.61 -5.18 -7.18
N LYS A 14 -9.24 -6.30 -7.51
CA LYS A 14 -10.52 -6.68 -6.91
C LYS A 14 -10.42 -6.89 -5.41
N ASN A 15 -9.38 -7.59 -4.97
CA ASN A 15 -9.22 -8.00 -3.59
C ASN A 15 -7.89 -7.57 -3.00
N ARG A 16 -7.18 -6.66 -3.66
CA ARG A 16 -5.86 -6.25 -3.19
C ARG A 16 -5.48 -4.87 -3.70
N ILE A 17 -4.62 -4.23 -2.93
CA ILE A 17 -3.99 -2.97 -3.28
C ILE A 17 -2.48 -3.20 -3.22
N VAL A 18 -1.76 -2.84 -4.27
CA VAL A 18 -0.31 -3.06 -4.36
C VAL A 18 0.39 -1.71 -4.47
N HIS A 19 1.39 -1.48 -3.60
CA HIS A 19 2.26 -0.32 -3.71
C HIS A 19 3.40 -0.69 -4.66
N LYS A 20 3.35 -0.20 -5.87
CA LYS A 20 4.26 -0.61 -6.94
C LYS A 20 5.75 -0.46 -6.59
N PRO A 21 6.20 0.68 -6.03
CA PRO A 21 7.64 0.84 -5.74
C PRO A 21 8.20 -0.18 -4.76
N THR A 22 7.44 -0.57 -3.74
CA THR A 22 7.89 -1.49 -2.70
C THR A 22 7.35 -2.90 -2.87
N THR A 23 6.43 -3.09 -3.79
CA THR A 23 5.67 -4.34 -3.99
C THR A 23 4.87 -4.75 -2.74
N ALA A 24 4.63 -3.81 -1.82
CA ALA A 24 3.78 -4.06 -0.66
C ALA A 24 2.36 -4.37 -1.13
N THR A 25 1.82 -5.50 -0.68
CA THR A 25 0.51 -5.98 -1.12
C THR A 25 -0.42 -6.04 0.09
N PHE A 26 -1.58 -5.41 -0.06
CA PHE A 26 -2.61 -5.36 0.97
C PHE A 26 -3.83 -6.11 0.46
N SER A 27 -4.09 -7.28 1.03
CA SER A 27 -5.24 -8.09 0.63
C SER A 27 -6.45 -7.75 1.50
N PHE A 28 -7.61 -7.67 0.87
CA PHE A 28 -8.85 -7.38 1.58
C PHE A 28 -10.00 -8.18 0.98
N ASP A 29 -11.06 -8.32 1.77
CA ASP A 29 -12.29 -8.95 1.33
C ASP A 29 -13.37 -7.88 1.19
N LYS A 30 -14.31 -8.08 0.27
CA LYS A 30 -15.38 -7.10 0.05
C LYS A 30 -16.24 -6.86 1.28
N ASN A 31 -16.25 -7.79 2.24
CA ASN A 31 -17.01 -7.66 3.47
C ASN A 31 -16.20 -7.06 4.62
N LEU A 32 -14.92 -6.77 4.41
CA LEU A 32 -14.05 -6.22 5.43
C LEU A 32 -13.82 -4.73 5.21
N THR A 33 -13.70 -4.00 6.30
CA THR A 33 -13.31 -2.58 6.27
C THR A 33 -11.83 -2.38 6.53
N THR A 34 -11.11 -3.48 6.78
CA THR A 34 -9.68 -3.49 7.03
C THR A 34 -9.01 -4.54 6.16
N PHE A 35 -7.69 -4.53 6.12
CA PHE A 35 -6.96 -5.49 5.32
C PHE A 35 -6.96 -6.88 5.97
N LYS A 36 -7.19 -7.90 5.14
CA LYS A 36 -7.19 -9.29 5.56
C LYS A 36 -5.77 -9.76 5.85
N SER A 37 -4.84 -9.39 4.98
CA SER A 37 -3.42 -9.72 5.16
C SER A 37 -2.57 -8.66 4.50
N ILE A 38 -1.33 -8.52 4.94
CA ILE A 38 -0.40 -7.53 4.42
C ILE A 38 0.92 -8.23 4.14
N ASN A 39 1.41 -8.09 2.90
CA ASN A 39 2.76 -8.46 2.54
C ASN A 39 3.53 -7.18 2.26
N TRP A 40 4.46 -6.84 3.14
CA TRP A 40 5.16 -5.56 3.06
C TRP A 40 6.16 -5.48 1.91
N GLY A 41 6.60 -6.60 1.34
CA GLY A 41 7.58 -6.59 0.29
C GLY A 41 8.86 -5.89 0.74
N ASN A 42 9.26 -4.84 0.03
CA ASN A 42 10.45 -4.05 0.36
C ASN A 42 10.11 -2.77 1.14
N ALA A 43 8.90 -2.67 1.69
CA ALA A 43 8.49 -1.49 2.46
C ALA A 43 9.38 -1.34 3.70
N GLY A 44 9.78 -0.10 3.98
CA GLY A 44 10.66 0.19 5.09
C GLY A 44 12.14 0.03 4.78
N GLU A 45 12.48 -0.45 3.58
CA GLU A 45 13.87 -0.63 3.16
C GLU A 45 14.21 0.36 2.04
N GLN A 46 15.49 0.69 1.91
CA GLN A 46 15.95 1.53 0.82
C GLN A 46 15.92 0.72 -0.48
N LEU A 47 15.27 1.25 -1.50
CA LEU A 47 15.16 0.58 -2.79
C LEU A 47 16.41 0.82 -3.64
N PRO A 48 16.67 -0.05 -4.64
CA PRO A 48 17.80 0.15 -5.55
C PRO A 48 17.78 1.50 -6.27
N SER A 49 16.60 2.09 -6.44
CA SER A 49 16.45 3.41 -7.05
C SER A 49 16.88 4.56 -6.14
N GLY A 50 17.24 4.28 -4.88
CA GLY A 50 17.61 5.29 -3.91
C GLY A 50 16.45 5.86 -3.11
N THR A 51 15.22 5.43 -3.38
CA THR A 51 14.05 5.87 -2.63
C THR A 51 13.78 4.95 -1.44
N ALA A 52 13.12 5.49 -0.43
CA ALA A 52 12.73 4.72 0.76
C ALA A 52 11.34 5.16 1.18
N TYR A 53 10.45 4.20 1.41
CA TYR A 53 9.06 4.47 1.77
C TYR A 53 8.80 3.92 3.17
N ARG A 54 8.15 4.72 4.01
CA ARG A 54 7.82 4.32 5.38
C ARG A 54 6.56 3.45 5.36
N LYS A 55 6.58 2.37 6.16
CA LYS A 55 5.43 1.46 6.26
C LYS A 55 4.18 2.21 6.72
N ASP A 56 4.32 3.11 7.68
CA ASP A 56 3.19 3.87 8.22
C ASP A 56 2.51 4.72 7.14
N ASP A 57 3.32 5.34 6.27
CA ASP A 57 2.77 6.14 5.18
C ASP A 57 2.07 5.28 4.14
N ILE A 58 2.66 4.12 3.83
CA ILE A 58 2.07 3.20 2.85
C ILE A 58 0.71 2.70 3.33
N ILE A 59 0.62 2.26 4.58
CA ILE A 59 -0.64 1.73 5.09
C ILE A 59 -1.71 2.81 5.20
N ARG A 60 -1.30 4.03 5.55
CA ARG A 60 -2.25 5.15 5.64
C ARG A 60 -2.93 5.41 4.30
N VAL A 61 -2.14 5.50 3.24
CA VAL A 61 -2.68 5.74 1.90
C VAL A 61 -3.47 4.54 1.41
N ALA A 62 -3.00 3.32 1.69
CA ALA A 62 -3.73 2.11 1.32
C ALA A 62 -5.10 2.06 2.00
N GLN A 63 -5.19 2.44 3.27
CA GLN A 63 -6.47 2.50 3.99
C GLN A 63 -7.40 3.55 3.39
N GLN A 64 -6.87 4.68 2.97
CA GLN A 64 -7.67 5.70 2.29
C GLN A 64 -8.26 5.18 0.98
N LEU A 65 -7.46 4.45 0.22
CA LEU A 65 -7.93 3.84 -1.03
C LEU A 65 -8.99 2.78 -0.76
N LEU A 66 -8.80 1.97 0.28
CA LEU A 66 -9.79 0.96 0.67
C LEU A 66 -11.12 1.62 1.02
N GLY A 67 -11.08 2.73 1.78
CA GLY A 67 -12.28 3.47 2.12
C GLY A 67 -13.02 3.97 0.89
N LYS A 68 -12.30 4.44 -0.12
CA LYS A 68 -12.92 4.89 -1.36
C LYS A 68 -13.59 3.74 -2.12
N LEU A 69 -12.97 2.56 -2.08
CA LEU A 69 -13.52 1.39 -2.77
C LEU A 69 -14.80 0.87 -2.11
N LYS A 70 -14.95 1.10 -0.81
CA LYS A 70 -16.10 0.61 -0.04
C LYS A 70 -17.30 1.57 -0.06
N ARG A 71 -17.16 2.73 -0.64
CA ARG A 71 -18.25 3.70 -0.75
C ARG A 71 -19.20 3.37 -1.88
#